data_8668c0784750519531ca4d40a3296779
#
_entry.id   8668c0784750519531ca4d40a3296779
#
_cell.length_a   1.000
_cell.length_b   1.000
_cell.length_c   1.000
_cell.angle_alpha   90.00
_cell.angle_beta   90.00
_cell.angle_gamma   90.00
#
_symmetry.space_group_name_H-M   'P 1'
#
loop_
_entity.id
_entity.type
_entity.pdbx_description
1 polymer ?
#
loop_
_entity_poly.entity_id
_entity_poly.type
_entity_poly.pdbx_seq_one_letter_code
_entity_poly.pdbx_strand_id
1 'polypeptide(L)'
;MKALVWHGKEDVRCDTVSDPGIEEPRDAVVKVTSCAICGSDLHLFHNFIPAMLPGDIMGHEMMGEVVEVGSGVNGRLKKGERIVVPFTIICGECEQCKRGNFSVCETTNRNKHLADKAFGHTTAGLFGYTHLTGGYPGG
;
A
#
# COMPACT_ATOMS: atom_id res chain seq x y z
N MET A 1 -5.72 1.92 15.57
CA MET A 1 -4.25 1.83 15.67
C MET A 1 -3.60 3.21 15.65
N LYS A 2 -2.28 3.32 15.91
CA LYS A 2 -1.50 4.55 15.66
C LYS A 2 -0.86 4.47 14.29
N ALA A 3 -0.90 5.59 13.55
CA ALA A 3 -0.30 5.69 12.22
C ALA A 3 0.30 7.07 11.99
N LEU A 4 1.28 7.15 11.08
CA LEU A 4 1.76 8.43 10.55
C LEU A 4 0.81 8.90 9.46
N VAL A 5 0.16 10.04 9.68
CA VAL A 5 -0.88 10.60 8.81
C VAL A 5 -0.40 11.91 8.20
N TRP A 6 -0.53 12.02 6.89
CA TRP A 6 -0.23 13.25 6.16
C TRP A 6 -1.39 14.24 6.29
N HIS A 7 -1.12 15.47 6.72
CA HIS A 7 -2.10 16.56 6.86
C HIS A 7 -1.90 17.68 5.86
N GLY A 8 -0.74 17.72 5.22
CA GLY A 8 -0.37 18.74 4.26
C GLY A 8 1.14 18.77 4.05
N LYS A 9 1.59 19.67 3.20
CA LYS A 9 3.03 19.89 2.97
C LYS A 9 3.75 20.15 4.30
N GLU A 10 4.76 19.31 4.58
CA GLU A 10 5.60 19.38 5.78
C GLU A 10 4.83 19.19 7.11
N ASP A 11 3.64 18.60 7.04
CA ASP A 11 2.80 18.30 8.21
C ASP A 11 2.40 16.82 8.21
N VAL A 12 3.11 16.04 9.01
CA VAL A 12 2.85 14.62 9.27
C VAL A 12 2.72 14.42 10.77
N ARG A 13 1.66 13.72 11.18
CA ARG A 13 1.32 13.54 12.60
C ARG A 13 1.08 12.07 12.92
N CYS A 14 1.31 11.70 14.20
CA CYS A 14 0.96 10.37 14.71
C CYS A 14 -0.47 10.39 15.24
N ASP A 15 -1.41 9.94 14.41
CA ASP A 15 -2.84 9.96 14.73
C ASP A 15 -3.35 8.59 15.17
N THR A 16 -4.55 8.59 15.75
CA THR A 16 -5.33 7.37 15.98
C THR A 16 -6.28 7.19 14.80
N VAL A 17 -6.10 6.10 14.07
CA VAL A 17 -6.93 5.73 12.93
C VAL A 17 -7.63 4.38 13.20
N SER A 18 -8.61 4.05 12.38
CA SER A 18 -9.28 2.74 12.44
C SER A 18 -8.28 1.60 12.25
N ASP A 19 -8.50 0.48 12.90
CA ASP A 19 -7.73 -0.72 12.65
C ASP A 19 -8.08 -1.27 11.25
N PRO A 20 -7.10 -1.83 10.50
CA PRO A 20 -7.37 -2.46 9.23
C PRO A 20 -8.12 -3.79 9.43
N GLY A 21 -8.86 -4.21 8.40
CA GLY A 21 -9.53 -5.51 8.34
C GLY A 21 -9.37 -6.14 6.97
N ILE A 22 -9.82 -7.38 6.84
CA ILE A 22 -9.89 -8.07 5.55
C ILE A 22 -11.02 -7.47 4.72
N GLU A 23 -10.70 -6.86 3.59
CA GLU A 23 -11.67 -6.32 2.64
C GLU A 23 -11.89 -7.26 1.45
N GLU A 24 -10.81 -7.88 0.98
CA GLU A 24 -10.81 -8.81 -0.14
C GLU A 24 -10.38 -10.21 0.31
N PRO A 25 -10.86 -11.29 -0.34
CA PRO A 25 -10.52 -12.66 0.06
C PRO A 25 -9.01 -12.96 0.08
N ARG A 26 -8.21 -12.23 -0.65
CA ARG A 26 -6.74 -12.41 -0.75
C ARG A 26 -5.94 -11.47 0.15
N ASP A 27 -6.59 -10.68 0.97
CA ASP A 27 -5.92 -9.79 1.91
C ASP A 27 -5.32 -10.54 3.09
N ALA A 28 -4.36 -9.89 3.73
CA ALA A 28 -3.84 -10.28 5.04
C ALA A 28 -3.65 -9.03 5.89
N VAL A 29 -3.90 -9.14 7.19
CA VAL A 29 -3.58 -8.10 8.16
C VAL A 29 -2.26 -8.43 8.83
N VAL A 30 -1.35 -7.47 8.83
CA VAL A 30 0.00 -7.59 9.38
C VAL A 30 0.16 -6.65 10.55
N LYS A 31 0.56 -7.18 11.70
CA LYS A 31 1.01 -6.37 12.84
C LYS A 31 2.44 -5.91 12.58
N VAL A 32 2.60 -4.65 12.23
CA VAL A 32 3.92 -4.06 11.96
C VAL A 32 4.81 -4.11 13.20
N THR A 33 6.01 -4.64 13.05
CA THR A 33 7.04 -4.72 14.10
C THR A 33 8.22 -3.81 13.84
N SER A 34 8.46 -3.48 12.58
CA SER A 34 9.50 -2.55 12.15
C SER A 34 9.10 -1.91 10.83
N CYS A 35 9.45 -0.65 10.66
CA CYS A 35 9.31 0.05 9.39
C CYS A 35 10.55 0.92 9.16
N ALA A 36 10.81 1.24 7.90
CA ALA A 36 11.85 2.17 7.51
C ALA A 36 11.26 3.46 6.96
N ILE A 37 12.06 4.51 6.96
CA ILE A 37 11.80 5.78 6.28
C ILE A 37 12.82 5.90 5.15
N CYS A 38 12.37 6.07 3.93
CA CYS A 38 13.23 6.25 2.77
C CYS A 38 13.06 7.64 2.13
N GLY A 39 13.83 7.91 1.08
CA GLY A 39 13.74 9.18 0.35
C GLY A 39 12.37 9.46 -0.28
N SER A 40 11.60 8.42 -0.61
CA SER A 40 10.25 8.58 -1.15
C SER A 40 9.28 9.21 -0.14
N ASP A 41 9.43 8.92 1.15
CA ASP A 41 8.62 9.54 2.21
C ASP A 41 8.87 11.04 2.29
N LEU A 42 10.12 11.47 2.03
CA LEU A 42 10.46 12.90 1.97
C LEU A 42 9.80 13.61 0.78
N HIS A 43 9.65 12.94 -0.36
CA HIS A 43 8.92 13.48 -1.50
C HIS A 43 7.43 13.67 -1.18
N LEU A 44 6.82 12.74 -0.45
CA LEU A 44 5.45 12.87 0.05
C LEU A 44 5.36 14.00 1.08
N PHE A 45 6.28 14.06 2.04
CA PHE A 45 6.36 15.09 3.07
C PHE A 45 6.44 16.50 2.47
N HIS A 46 7.30 16.71 1.48
CA HIS A 46 7.45 17.98 0.78
C HIS A 46 6.37 18.25 -0.28
N ASN A 47 5.40 17.36 -0.45
CA ASN A 47 4.33 17.45 -1.45
C ASN A 47 4.85 17.55 -2.90
N PHE A 48 5.95 16.85 -3.21
CA PHE A 48 6.47 16.76 -4.59
C PHE A 48 5.70 15.76 -5.45
N ILE A 49 5.03 14.80 -4.81
CA ILE A 49 4.21 13.81 -5.50
C ILE A 49 2.75 14.27 -5.44
N PRO A 50 2.07 14.42 -6.58
CA PRO A 50 0.69 14.90 -6.63
C PRO A 50 -0.28 13.86 -6.06
N ALA A 51 -1.50 14.33 -5.74
CA ALA A 51 -2.62 13.50 -5.28
C ALA A 51 -2.48 12.88 -3.87
N MET A 52 -1.68 13.51 -3.00
CA MET A 52 -1.81 13.29 -1.55
C MET A 52 -3.00 14.08 -1.02
N LEU A 53 -3.78 13.47 -0.14
CA LEU A 53 -4.90 14.12 0.54
C LEU A 53 -4.71 14.04 2.06
N PRO A 54 -5.16 15.07 2.81
CA PRO A 54 -5.17 15.00 4.27
C PRO A 54 -5.90 13.75 4.76
N GLY A 55 -5.25 12.98 5.62
CA GLY A 55 -5.75 11.69 6.10
C GLY A 55 -5.03 10.47 5.49
N ASP A 56 -4.19 10.65 4.47
CA ASP A 56 -3.38 9.56 3.92
C ASP A 56 -2.40 9.01 4.96
N ILE A 57 -2.41 7.69 5.12
CA ILE A 57 -1.49 6.98 6.01
C ILE A 57 -0.22 6.68 5.25
N MET A 58 0.90 7.20 5.74
CA MET A 58 2.22 7.04 5.15
C MET A 58 2.88 5.71 5.58
N GLY A 59 3.98 5.37 4.92
CA GLY A 59 4.80 4.19 5.18
C GLY A 59 4.61 3.11 4.12
N HIS A 60 5.73 2.63 3.56
CA HIS A 60 5.72 1.66 2.45
C HIS A 60 6.85 0.63 2.55
N GLU A 61 7.66 0.68 3.60
CA GLU A 61 8.75 -0.26 3.87
C GLU A 61 8.55 -0.89 5.25
N MET A 62 7.72 -1.91 5.32
CA MET A 62 7.33 -2.52 6.59
C MET A 62 7.64 -4.01 6.65
N MET A 63 7.88 -4.49 7.87
CA MET A 63 7.87 -5.90 8.20
C MET A 63 7.01 -6.14 9.44
N GLY A 64 6.49 -7.34 9.56
CA GLY A 64 5.63 -7.66 10.70
C GLY A 64 5.25 -9.12 10.77
N GLU A 65 4.32 -9.39 11.66
CA GLU A 65 3.70 -10.69 11.87
C GLU A 65 2.28 -10.70 11.28
N VAL A 66 1.95 -11.72 10.52
CA VAL A 66 0.61 -11.93 9.99
C VAL A 66 -0.34 -12.28 11.14
N VAL A 67 -1.36 -11.45 11.35
CA VAL A 67 -2.34 -11.65 12.42
C VAL A 67 -3.68 -12.19 11.91
N GLU A 68 -3.99 -11.91 10.64
CA GLU A 68 -5.22 -12.38 9.99
C GLU A 68 -4.97 -12.62 8.51
N VAL A 69 -5.67 -13.58 7.92
CA VAL A 69 -5.64 -13.89 6.48
C VAL A 69 -7.03 -14.09 5.93
N GLY A 70 -7.28 -13.59 4.75
CA GLY A 70 -8.54 -13.80 4.03
C GLY A 70 -8.69 -15.23 3.50
N SER A 71 -9.92 -15.61 3.22
CA SER A 71 -10.28 -16.99 2.79
C SER A 71 -9.65 -17.44 1.49
N GLY A 72 -9.21 -16.50 0.63
CA GLY A 72 -8.59 -16.76 -0.68
C GLY A 72 -7.06 -16.86 -0.66
N VAL A 73 -6.41 -16.76 0.50
CA VAL A 73 -4.93 -16.80 0.60
C VAL A 73 -4.36 -18.19 0.32
N ASN A 74 -5.19 -19.25 0.41
CA ASN A 74 -4.87 -20.62 -0.02
C ASN A 74 -3.57 -21.21 0.57
N GLY A 75 -3.26 -20.92 1.83
CA GLY A 75 -2.12 -21.47 2.57
C GLY A 75 -0.74 -20.95 2.16
N ARG A 76 -0.67 -19.99 1.24
CA ARG A 76 0.59 -19.31 0.86
C ARG A 76 1.16 -18.43 1.97
N LEU A 77 0.30 -18.01 2.87
CA LEU A 77 0.62 -17.16 4.01
C LEU A 77 -0.19 -17.65 5.22
N LYS A 78 0.41 -17.69 6.40
CA LYS A 78 -0.23 -18.20 7.61
C LYS A 78 -0.13 -17.18 8.74
N LYS A 79 -1.14 -17.18 9.60
CA LYS A 79 -1.09 -16.44 10.86
C LYS A 79 0.15 -16.82 11.67
N GLY A 80 0.86 -15.84 12.23
CA GLY A 80 2.10 -16.00 12.98
C GLY A 80 3.37 -15.95 12.13
N GLU A 81 3.27 -15.96 10.81
CA GLU A 81 4.46 -15.82 9.94
C GLU A 81 4.98 -14.38 9.97
N ARG A 82 6.32 -14.26 10.01
CA ARG A 82 7.01 -12.97 9.85
C ARG A 82 7.28 -12.73 8.39
N ILE A 83 6.89 -11.56 7.90
CA ILE A 83 7.02 -11.17 6.50
C ILE A 83 7.61 -9.78 6.35
N VAL A 84 8.23 -9.54 5.21
CA VAL A 84 8.55 -8.22 4.69
C VAL A 84 7.54 -7.89 3.60
N VAL A 85 6.96 -6.70 3.65
CA VAL A 85 5.94 -6.26 2.70
C VAL A 85 6.58 -5.30 1.72
N PRO A 86 6.68 -5.67 0.41
CA PRO A 86 7.15 -4.76 -0.62
C PRO A 86 6.10 -3.67 -0.87
N PHE A 87 6.53 -2.47 -1.25
CA PHE A 87 5.64 -1.34 -1.45
C PHE A 87 4.69 -1.52 -2.65
N THR A 88 5.09 -2.29 -3.66
CA THR A 88 4.27 -2.56 -4.85
C THR A 88 3.33 -3.74 -4.61
N ILE A 89 2.04 -3.52 -4.76
CA ILE A 89 1.01 -4.54 -4.57
C ILE A 89 0.73 -5.21 -5.91
N ILE A 90 0.95 -6.52 -6.00
CA ILE A 90 0.80 -7.29 -7.23
C ILE A 90 -0.17 -8.46 -7.06
N CYS A 91 -0.95 -8.77 -8.08
CA CYS A 91 -1.86 -9.92 -8.04
C CYS A 91 -1.20 -11.25 -8.42
N GLY A 92 -0.09 -11.21 -9.16
CA GLY A 92 0.64 -12.40 -9.62
C GLY A 92 0.00 -13.16 -10.80
N GLU A 93 -1.17 -12.75 -11.29
CA GLU A 93 -1.94 -13.55 -12.27
C GLU A 93 -2.47 -12.78 -13.49
N CYS A 94 -2.47 -11.44 -13.47
CA CYS A 94 -2.84 -10.66 -14.65
C CYS A 94 -1.77 -10.78 -15.75
N GLU A 95 -2.07 -10.32 -16.95
CA GLU A 95 -1.18 -10.45 -18.10
C GLU A 95 0.19 -9.79 -17.86
N GLN A 96 0.21 -8.61 -17.25
CA GLN A 96 1.45 -7.91 -16.91
C GLN A 96 2.28 -8.65 -15.86
N CYS A 97 1.62 -9.18 -14.82
CA CYS A 97 2.33 -9.98 -13.81
C CYS A 97 2.95 -11.26 -14.39
N LYS A 98 2.25 -11.95 -15.30
CA LYS A 98 2.78 -13.14 -16.00
C LYS A 98 4.00 -12.82 -16.87
N ARG A 99 4.08 -11.59 -17.38
CA ARG A 99 5.22 -11.08 -18.15
C ARG A 99 6.36 -10.53 -17.29
N GLY A 100 6.18 -10.45 -15.96
CA GLY A 100 7.14 -9.87 -15.03
C GLY A 100 7.09 -8.34 -14.91
N ASN A 101 6.11 -7.70 -15.52
CA ASN A 101 5.91 -6.24 -15.48
C ASN A 101 5.10 -5.85 -14.24
N PHE A 102 5.61 -6.09 -13.05
CA PHE A 102 4.87 -5.98 -11.80
C PHE A 102 4.41 -4.57 -11.48
N SER A 103 5.20 -3.54 -11.84
CA SER A 103 4.86 -2.12 -11.58
C SER A 103 3.62 -1.61 -12.31
N VAL A 104 3.17 -2.34 -13.33
CA VAL A 104 1.95 -2.05 -14.10
C VAL A 104 0.90 -3.15 -13.94
N CYS A 105 0.82 -3.75 -12.76
CA CYS A 105 -0.23 -4.71 -12.43
C CYS A 105 -1.61 -4.10 -12.71
N GLU A 106 -2.45 -4.84 -13.46
CA GLU A 106 -3.72 -4.33 -14.00
C GLU A 106 -4.89 -4.40 -13.00
N THR A 107 -4.70 -5.08 -11.85
CA THR A 107 -5.81 -5.41 -10.94
C THR A 107 -5.69 -4.78 -9.55
N THR A 108 -4.53 -4.36 -9.12
CA THR A 108 -4.32 -3.90 -7.75
C THR A 108 -4.50 -2.40 -7.54
N ASN A 109 -4.55 -1.61 -8.61
CA ASN A 109 -4.84 -0.18 -8.52
C ASN A 109 -6.36 0.04 -8.51
N ARG A 110 -6.91 0.40 -7.36
CA ARG A 110 -8.33 0.72 -7.17
C ARG A 110 -8.76 2.00 -7.92
N ASN A 111 -7.80 2.89 -8.19
CA ASN A 111 -7.99 4.17 -8.89
C ASN A 111 -7.33 4.17 -10.28
N LYS A 112 -7.34 3.02 -10.97
CA LYS A 112 -6.71 2.85 -12.28
C LYS A 112 -7.09 3.94 -13.30
N HIS A 113 -8.32 4.44 -13.25
CA HIS A 113 -8.79 5.51 -14.14
C HIS A 113 -8.03 6.83 -13.96
N LEU A 114 -7.54 7.11 -12.75
CA LEU A 114 -6.70 8.30 -12.48
C LEU A 114 -5.29 8.08 -13.04
N ALA A 115 -4.73 6.89 -12.85
CA ALA A 115 -3.43 6.53 -13.42
C ALA A 115 -3.47 6.51 -14.94
N ASP A 116 -4.50 5.91 -15.55
CA ASP A 116 -4.69 5.90 -17.00
C ASP A 116 -4.77 7.33 -17.56
N LYS A 117 -5.48 8.23 -16.90
CA LYS A 117 -5.57 9.64 -17.27
C LYS A 117 -4.23 10.37 -17.15
N ALA A 118 -3.45 10.07 -16.11
CA ALA A 118 -2.18 10.75 -15.83
C ALA A 118 -1.02 10.23 -16.68
N PHE A 119 -0.97 8.94 -16.96
CA PHE A 119 0.18 8.25 -17.56
C PHE A 119 -0.13 7.52 -18.87
N GLY A 120 -1.40 7.43 -19.28
CA GLY A 120 -1.82 6.64 -20.45
C GLY A 120 -1.85 5.13 -20.21
N HIS A 121 -1.63 4.67 -19.00
CA HIS A 121 -1.71 3.27 -18.59
C HIS A 121 -1.94 3.16 -17.08
N THR A 122 -2.45 2.01 -16.63
CA THR A 122 -2.57 1.75 -15.19
C THR A 122 -1.19 1.50 -14.55
N THR A 123 -1.13 1.71 -13.24
CA THR A 123 0.00 1.31 -12.38
C THR A 123 -0.45 0.24 -11.41
N ALA A 124 0.47 -0.48 -10.79
CA ALA A 124 0.15 -1.29 -9.62
C ALA A 124 -0.29 -0.40 -8.45
N GLY A 125 -1.06 -0.95 -7.52
CA GLY A 125 -1.33 -0.32 -6.24
C GLY A 125 -0.06 -0.22 -5.40
N LEU A 126 0.06 0.85 -4.60
CA LEU A 126 1.21 1.07 -3.71
C LEU A 126 0.74 1.27 -2.27
N PHE A 127 1.53 0.80 -1.30
CA PHE A 127 1.33 1.17 0.09
C PHE A 127 1.72 2.64 0.33
N GLY A 128 1.00 3.31 1.24
CA GLY A 128 1.30 4.68 1.64
C GLY A 128 1.01 5.75 0.58
N TYR A 129 0.46 5.37 -0.57
CA TYR A 129 0.12 6.30 -1.65
C TYR A 129 -1.18 5.86 -2.34
N THR A 130 -2.31 6.21 -1.74
CA THR A 130 -3.59 5.59 -2.05
C THR A 130 -4.37 6.25 -3.18
N HIS A 131 -4.28 7.58 -3.35
CA HIS A 131 -5.18 8.29 -4.25
C HIS A 131 -4.89 8.05 -5.74
N LEU A 132 -3.66 8.26 -6.20
CA LEU A 132 -3.34 8.05 -7.61
C LEU A 132 -3.19 6.55 -7.95
N THR A 133 -2.61 5.78 -7.05
CA THR A 133 -2.30 4.36 -7.28
C THR A 133 -3.34 3.42 -6.69
N GLY A 134 -4.32 3.95 -5.94
CA GLY A 134 -5.41 3.17 -5.37
C GLY A 134 -4.97 1.98 -4.52
N GLY A 135 -3.79 2.08 -3.92
CA GLY A 135 -3.25 1.05 -3.05
C GLY A 135 -3.87 1.07 -1.65
N TYR A 136 -3.21 0.41 -0.73
CA TYR A 136 -3.62 0.35 0.66
C TYR A 136 -2.95 1.47 1.48
N PRO A 137 -3.56 1.88 2.61
CA PRO A 137 -2.89 2.74 3.58
C PRO A 137 -1.54 2.17 3.98
N GLY A 138 -0.60 3.05 4.27
CA GLY A 138 0.72 2.67 4.78
C GLY A 138 0.67 2.02 6.16
N GLY A 139 1.77 1.52 6.61
CA GLY A 139 1.90 0.83 7.89
C GLY A 139 2.93 1.47 8.83
#